data_f628634c76bbcccea09c13c5752ac52d
#
_entry.id   f628634c76bbcccea09c13c5752ac52d
#
_cell.length_a   1.000
_cell.length_b   1.000
_cell.length_c   1.000
_cell.angle_alpha   90.00
_cell.angle_beta   90.00
_cell.angle_gamma   90.00
#
_symmetry.space_group_name_H-M   'P 1'
#
loop_
_entity.id
_entity.type
_entity.pdbx_description
1 polymer ?
#
loop_
_entity_poly.entity_id
_entity_poly.type
_entity_poly.pdbx_seq_one_letter_code
_entity_poly.pdbx_strand_id
1 'polypeptide(L)'
;MENLLGILKRENKEREKRLIVSDRRMLSDMVGYMKTQKICDYDIELVRKTITRNALRSYGRKKNLTHLVGDDYRKYCDKLCENTRKATGKELMLSRGVTAIYAMALMYMARLMDIVMTGGSFMKEPVEINLGYLAAAAVILLGTLVMYYYIFRIMKQKGTQMSTGQTGGMIAILIVIIGLAYAGAYFLSDIHLFNVIWWVPVALIALIYVLFKILYIQYENQMAKEA
;
A
#
# COMPACT_ATOMS: atom_id res chain seq x y z
N MET A 1 0.35 -6.77 -22.44
CA MET A 1 1.65 -6.42 -21.88
C MET A 1 1.92 -7.31 -20.67
N GLU A 2 3.03 -8.01 -20.65
CA GLU A 2 3.36 -8.98 -19.59
C GLU A 2 3.79 -8.21 -18.32
N ASN A 3 3.27 -8.59 -17.16
CA ASN A 3 3.61 -7.97 -15.88
C ASN A 3 4.63 -8.85 -15.15
N LEU A 4 5.92 -8.63 -15.41
CA LEU A 4 7.02 -9.42 -14.87
C LEU A 4 7.08 -9.41 -13.33
N LEU A 5 6.89 -8.25 -12.70
CA LEU A 5 6.80 -8.14 -11.25
C LEU A 5 5.62 -8.93 -10.71
N GLY A 6 4.45 -8.85 -11.36
CA GLY A 6 3.25 -9.59 -10.95
C GLY A 6 3.44 -11.11 -11.05
N ILE A 7 4.14 -11.58 -12.07
CA ILE A 7 4.50 -13.00 -12.24
C ILE A 7 5.42 -13.43 -11.11
N LEU A 8 6.49 -12.67 -10.87
CA LEU A 8 7.45 -12.96 -9.81
C LEU A 8 6.80 -12.99 -8.41
N LYS A 9 5.91 -12.04 -8.10
CA LYS A 9 5.14 -12.02 -6.86
C LYS A 9 4.27 -13.28 -6.70
N ARG A 10 3.61 -13.72 -7.77
CA ARG A 10 2.77 -14.93 -7.76
C ARG A 10 3.60 -16.18 -7.56
N GLU A 11 4.72 -16.32 -8.26
CA GLU A 11 5.65 -17.44 -8.06
C GLU A 11 6.19 -17.50 -6.62
N ASN A 12 6.60 -16.37 -6.07
CA ASN A 12 7.09 -16.29 -4.69
C ASN A 12 6.00 -16.75 -3.71
N LYS A 13 4.76 -16.24 -3.87
CA LYS A 13 3.63 -16.62 -3.03
C LYS A 13 3.34 -18.13 -3.08
N GLU A 14 3.43 -18.77 -4.26
CA GLU A 14 3.24 -20.22 -4.38
C GLU A 14 4.37 -21.02 -3.70
N ARG A 15 5.62 -20.56 -3.82
CA ARG A 15 6.76 -21.19 -3.14
C ARG A 15 6.67 -21.07 -1.61
N GLU A 16 6.19 -19.92 -1.11
CA GLU A 16 6.02 -19.67 0.31
C GLU A 16 4.97 -20.56 0.98
N LYS A 17 3.99 -21.07 0.23
CA LYS A 17 3.05 -22.07 0.77
C LYS A 17 3.73 -23.31 1.32
N ARG A 18 4.94 -23.63 0.82
CA ARG A 18 5.76 -24.76 1.26
C ARG A 18 6.60 -24.48 2.50
N LEU A 19 6.65 -23.20 2.95
CA LEU A 19 7.34 -22.84 4.19
C LEU A 19 6.48 -23.15 5.39
N ILE A 20 7.14 -23.54 6.51
CA ILE A 20 6.47 -23.64 7.81
C ILE A 20 5.99 -22.26 8.28
N VAL A 21 5.00 -22.25 9.17
CA VAL A 21 4.31 -21.00 9.59
C VAL A 21 5.29 -19.98 10.20
N SER A 22 6.24 -20.44 11.03
CA SER A 22 7.26 -19.58 11.64
C SER A 22 8.14 -18.90 10.60
N ASP A 23 8.63 -19.65 9.59
CA ASP A 23 9.51 -19.15 8.56
C ASP A 23 8.78 -18.20 7.62
N ARG A 24 7.50 -18.45 7.34
CA ARG A 24 6.65 -17.55 6.55
C ARG A 24 6.46 -16.21 7.27
N ARG A 25 6.26 -16.23 8.60
CA ARG A 25 6.15 -15.02 9.42
C ARG A 25 7.46 -14.23 9.38
N MET A 26 8.58 -14.89 9.64
CA MET A 26 9.90 -14.27 9.56
C MET A 26 10.19 -13.68 8.18
N LEU A 27 9.88 -14.39 7.09
CA LEU A 27 10.03 -13.88 5.73
C LEU A 27 9.18 -12.62 5.50
N SER A 28 7.95 -12.59 6.03
CA SER A 28 7.09 -11.40 5.98
C SER A 28 7.73 -10.20 6.69
N ASP A 29 8.32 -10.42 7.86
CA ASP A 29 9.04 -9.38 8.62
C ASP A 29 10.26 -8.87 7.84
N MET A 30 11.02 -9.77 7.22
CA MET A 30 12.16 -9.43 6.38
C MET A 30 11.75 -8.60 5.16
N VAL A 31 10.69 -9.00 4.45
CA VAL A 31 10.14 -8.25 3.31
C VAL A 31 9.64 -6.86 3.75
N GLY A 32 8.94 -6.80 4.90
CA GLY A 32 8.53 -5.54 5.51
C GLY A 32 9.71 -4.61 5.77
N TYR A 33 10.78 -5.13 6.37
CA TYR A 33 12.01 -4.39 6.62
C TYR A 33 12.67 -3.89 5.33
N MET A 34 12.84 -4.76 4.31
CA MET A 34 13.43 -4.37 3.02
C MET A 34 12.66 -3.23 2.33
N LYS A 35 11.34 -3.22 2.42
CA LYS A 35 10.52 -2.10 1.91
C LYS A 35 10.85 -0.77 2.59
N THR A 36 11.29 -0.78 3.86
CA THR A 36 11.72 0.44 4.56
C THR A 36 13.09 0.96 4.10
N GLN A 37 13.87 0.15 3.39
CA GLN A 37 15.19 0.55 2.87
C GLN A 37 15.13 1.26 1.51
N LYS A 38 13.92 1.57 1.02
CA LYS A 38 13.69 2.20 -0.30
C LYS A 38 14.38 1.42 -1.44
N ILE A 39 14.27 0.10 -1.40
CA ILE A 39 14.76 -0.79 -2.46
C ILE A 39 13.68 -0.89 -3.55
N CYS A 40 14.10 -1.08 -4.80
CA CYS A 40 13.21 -1.32 -5.93
C CYS A 40 12.31 -2.55 -5.67
N ASP A 41 11.01 -2.44 -5.93
CA ASP A 41 10.04 -3.51 -5.67
C ASP A 41 10.40 -4.82 -6.37
N TYR A 42 10.94 -4.74 -7.58
CA TYR A 42 11.40 -5.92 -8.33
C TYR A 42 12.56 -6.62 -7.62
N ASP A 43 13.56 -5.86 -7.16
CA ASP A 43 14.73 -6.40 -6.45
C ASP A 43 14.34 -7.00 -5.10
N ILE A 44 13.38 -6.41 -4.38
CA ILE A 44 12.81 -7.00 -3.15
C ILE A 44 12.25 -8.40 -3.44
N GLU A 45 11.52 -8.56 -4.54
CA GLU A 45 10.94 -9.88 -4.89
C GLU A 45 12.02 -10.88 -5.36
N LEU A 46 13.12 -10.45 -5.96
CA LEU A 46 14.28 -11.30 -6.26
C LEU A 46 14.97 -11.79 -4.98
N VAL A 47 15.20 -10.88 -4.03
CA VAL A 47 15.77 -11.23 -2.72
C VAL A 47 14.82 -12.19 -1.98
N ARG A 48 13.50 -11.91 -1.97
CA ARG A 48 12.47 -12.78 -1.42
C ARG A 48 12.51 -14.19 -2.01
N LYS A 49 12.63 -14.31 -3.34
CA LYS A 49 12.81 -15.58 -4.05
C LYS A 49 14.03 -16.34 -3.56
N THR A 50 15.14 -15.62 -3.37
CA THR A 50 16.41 -16.19 -2.89
C THR A 50 16.31 -16.69 -1.45
N ILE A 51 15.72 -15.90 -0.55
CA ILE A 51 15.50 -16.29 0.85
C ILE A 51 14.61 -17.52 0.92
N THR A 52 13.48 -17.53 0.21
CA THR A 52 12.53 -18.66 0.17
C THR A 52 13.21 -19.93 -0.34
N ARG A 53 14.00 -19.83 -1.40
CA ARG A 53 14.76 -20.97 -1.95
C ARG A 53 15.76 -21.52 -0.93
N ASN A 54 16.49 -20.65 -0.25
CA ASN A 54 17.47 -21.04 0.75
C ASN A 54 16.80 -21.70 1.97
N ALA A 55 15.66 -21.16 2.43
CA ALA A 55 14.87 -21.75 3.50
C ALA A 55 14.38 -23.19 3.13
N LEU A 56 13.83 -23.37 1.94
CA LEU A 56 13.39 -24.70 1.48
C LEU A 56 14.54 -25.72 1.35
N ARG A 57 15.73 -25.26 0.93
CA ARG A 57 16.93 -26.11 0.88
C ARG A 57 17.43 -26.51 2.29
N SER A 58 17.27 -25.63 3.26
CA SER A 58 17.71 -25.90 4.62
C SER A 58 16.87 -26.94 5.34
N TYR A 59 15.62 -27.14 4.94
CA TYR A 59 14.74 -28.19 5.48
C TYR A 59 15.33 -29.60 5.27
N GLY A 60 15.99 -29.84 4.14
CA GLY A 60 16.70 -31.09 3.90
C GLY A 60 17.83 -31.36 4.91
N ARG A 61 18.31 -30.33 5.60
CA ARG A 61 19.32 -30.38 6.68
C ARG A 61 18.70 -30.23 8.08
N LYS A 62 17.37 -30.34 8.20
CA LYS A 62 16.61 -30.12 9.44
C LYS A 62 16.85 -28.74 10.08
N LYS A 63 17.12 -27.70 9.26
CA LYS A 63 17.37 -26.33 9.72
C LYS A 63 16.24 -25.42 9.22
N ASN A 64 15.75 -24.56 10.09
CA ASN A 64 14.73 -23.56 9.80
C ASN A 64 15.39 -22.25 9.30
N LEU A 65 14.58 -21.32 8.79
CA LEU A 65 15.04 -20.01 8.34
C LEU A 65 15.76 -19.24 9.46
N THR A 66 15.33 -19.37 10.70
CA THR A 66 15.98 -18.77 11.88
C THR A 66 17.46 -19.19 12.01
N HIS A 67 17.80 -20.45 11.72
CA HIS A 67 19.18 -20.91 11.75
C HIS A 67 20.03 -20.35 10.61
N LEU A 68 19.41 -20.01 9.47
CA LEU A 68 20.07 -19.41 8.32
C LEU A 68 20.34 -17.93 8.54
N VAL A 69 19.39 -17.25 9.15
CA VAL A 69 19.36 -15.79 9.32
C VAL A 69 20.14 -15.36 10.57
N GLY A 70 20.18 -16.24 11.62
CA GLY A 70 20.70 -15.91 12.92
C GLY A 70 19.75 -15.04 13.74
N ASP A 71 20.26 -14.46 14.83
CA ASP A 71 19.45 -13.70 15.80
C ASP A 71 18.96 -12.35 15.26
N ASP A 72 19.65 -11.79 14.26
CA ASP A 72 19.31 -10.47 13.71
C ASP A 72 19.04 -10.55 12.19
N TYR A 73 17.76 -10.74 11.84
CA TYR A 73 17.33 -10.80 10.44
C TYR A 73 17.62 -9.50 9.67
N ARG A 74 17.78 -8.36 10.35
CA ARG A 74 18.03 -7.07 9.68
C ARG A 74 19.42 -7.05 9.09
N LYS A 75 20.43 -7.46 9.84
CA LYS A 75 21.81 -7.58 9.33
C LYS A 75 21.89 -8.53 8.15
N TYR A 76 21.11 -9.62 8.19
CA TYR A 76 21.03 -10.54 7.06
C TYR A 76 20.39 -9.90 5.84
N CYS A 77 19.28 -9.16 6.02
CA CYS A 77 18.64 -8.40 4.95
C CYS A 77 19.57 -7.31 4.39
N ASP A 78 20.25 -6.54 5.26
CA ASP A 78 21.17 -5.48 4.82
C ASP A 78 22.27 -6.04 3.92
N LYS A 79 22.86 -7.18 4.30
CA LYS A 79 23.86 -7.87 3.48
C LYS A 79 23.32 -8.34 2.12
N LEU A 80 22.10 -8.89 2.10
CA LEU A 80 21.47 -9.31 0.85
C LEU A 80 21.06 -8.14 -0.04
N CYS A 81 20.78 -6.99 0.55
CA CYS A 81 20.34 -5.78 -0.14
C CYS A 81 21.47 -4.81 -0.47
N GLU A 82 22.71 -5.14 -0.12
CA GLU A 82 23.87 -4.27 -0.34
C GLU A 82 24.04 -3.89 -1.82
N ASN A 83 23.82 -4.84 -2.71
CA ASN A 83 23.95 -4.65 -4.16
C ASN A 83 22.60 -4.46 -4.87
N THR A 84 21.51 -4.21 -4.14
CA THR A 84 20.19 -3.97 -4.75
C THR A 84 20.01 -2.52 -5.15
N ARG A 85 19.20 -2.28 -6.19
CA ARG A 85 18.89 -0.94 -6.67
C ARG A 85 17.96 -0.23 -5.70
N LYS A 86 18.20 1.06 -5.50
CA LYS A 86 17.29 1.90 -4.72
C LYS A 86 16.10 2.31 -5.56
N ALA A 87 14.91 2.34 -4.93
CA ALA A 87 13.70 2.82 -5.55
C ALA A 87 13.84 4.29 -5.97
N THR A 88 13.50 4.58 -7.20
CA THR A 88 13.52 5.97 -7.70
C THR A 88 12.29 6.74 -7.23
N GLY A 89 12.36 8.07 -7.30
CA GLY A 89 11.20 8.92 -7.00
C GLY A 89 9.99 8.59 -7.89
N LYS A 90 10.22 8.22 -9.15
CA LYS A 90 9.17 7.80 -10.10
C LYS A 90 8.49 6.50 -9.65
N GLU A 91 9.24 5.51 -9.23
CA GLU A 91 8.71 4.24 -8.70
C GLU A 91 7.83 4.47 -7.48
N LEU A 92 8.35 5.25 -6.52
CA LEU A 92 7.61 5.58 -5.31
C LEU A 92 6.31 6.36 -5.62
N MET A 93 6.35 7.27 -6.58
CA MET A 93 5.17 8.03 -7.01
C MET A 93 4.14 7.11 -7.68
N LEU A 94 4.56 6.24 -8.60
CA LEU A 94 3.67 5.33 -9.30
C LEU A 94 3.05 4.30 -8.35
N SER A 95 3.85 3.69 -7.48
CA SER A 95 3.38 2.70 -6.49
C SER A 95 2.39 3.32 -5.50
N ARG A 96 2.67 4.52 -4.99
CA ARG A 96 1.80 5.22 -4.04
C ARG A 96 0.59 5.86 -4.71
N GLY A 97 0.72 6.30 -5.96
CA GLY A 97 -0.36 6.86 -6.75
C GLY A 97 -1.55 5.91 -6.89
N VAL A 98 -1.28 4.62 -7.11
CA VAL A 98 -2.33 3.60 -7.14
C VAL A 98 -3.10 3.54 -5.81
N THR A 99 -2.41 3.62 -4.68
CA THR A 99 -3.05 3.62 -3.35
C THR A 99 -3.90 4.88 -3.14
N ALA A 100 -3.41 6.05 -3.57
CA ALA A 100 -4.17 7.29 -3.50
C ALA A 100 -5.45 7.25 -4.35
N ILE A 101 -5.38 6.63 -5.53
CA ILE A 101 -6.55 6.44 -6.41
C ILE A 101 -7.60 5.54 -5.73
N TYR A 102 -7.20 4.47 -5.05
CA TYR A 102 -8.12 3.66 -4.27
C TYR A 102 -8.79 4.45 -3.13
N ALA A 103 -8.03 5.29 -2.43
CA ALA A 103 -8.59 6.14 -1.39
C ALA A 103 -9.63 7.12 -1.96
N MET A 104 -9.35 7.73 -3.10
CA MET A 104 -10.30 8.61 -3.80
C MET A 104 -11.57 7.85 -4.24
N ALA A 105 -11.43 6.63 -4.76
CA ALA A 105 -12.56 5.80 -5.14
C ALA A 105 -13.45 5.47 -3.94
N LEU A 106 -12.86 5.06 -2.81
CA LEU A 106 -13.59 4.75 -1.58
C LEU A 106 -14.33 5.99 -1.04
N MET A 107 -13.70 7.14 -1.08
CA MET A 107 -14.34 8.39 -0.65
C MET A 107 -15.53 8.76 -1.52
N TYR A 108 -15.41 8.62 -2.84
CA TYR A 108 -16.52 8.89 -3.74
C TYR A 108 -17.67 7.88 -3.52
N MET A 109 -17.36 6.61 -3.31
CA MET A 109 -18.35 5.59 -2.96
C MET A 109 -19.07 5.94 -1.63
N ALA A 110 -18.34 6.41 -0.63
CA ALA A 110 -18.93 6.86 0.64
C ALA A 110 -19.90 8.03 0.41
N ARG A 111 -19.58 8.97 -0.47
CA ARG A 111 -20.48 10.07 -0.84
C ARG A 111 -21.76 9.56 -1.52
N LEU A 112 -21.65 8.61 -2.45
CA LEU A 112 -22.84 8.00 -3.08
C LEU A 112 -23.72 7.26 -2.05
N MET A 113 -23.12 6.56 -1.10
CA MET A 113 -23.84 5.91 -0.03
C MET A 113 -24.56 6.91 0.90
N ASP A 114 -23.93 8.03 1.22
CA ASP A 114 -24.51 9.11 2.00
C ASP A 114 -25.81 9.64 1.35
N ILE A 115 -25.78 9.88 0.04
CA ILE A 115 -26.96 10.31 -0.74
C ILE A 115 -28.10 9.28 -0.61
N VAL A 116 -27.80 7.99 -0.73
CA VAL A 116 -28.82 6.93 -0.60
C VAL A 116 -29.38 6.86 0.81
N MET A 117 -28.52 6.98 1.84
CA MET A 117 -28.96 6.92 3.24
C MET A 117 -29.82 8.10 3.64
N THR A 118 -29.65 9.24 3.00
CA THR A 118 -30.48 10.44 3.20
C THR A 118 -31.78 10.44 2.38
N GLY A 119 -32.07 9.33 1.67
CA GLY A 119 -33.27 9.15 0.86
C GLY A 119 -33.21 9.74 -0.54
N GLY A 120 -32.06 10.24 -0.96
CA GLY A 120 -31.82 10.73 -2.32
C GLY A 120 -31.54 9.61 -3.32
N SER A 121 -31.52 9.95 -4.59
CA SER A 121 -31.17 9.04 -5.69
C SER A 121 -30.16 9.66 -6.61
N PHE A 122 -28.90 9.24 -6.46
CA PHE A 122 -27.79 9.72 -7.31
C PHE A 122 -27.94 9.32 -8.80
N MET A 123 -28.85 8.37 -9.11
CA MET A 123 -29.13 8.00 -10.50
C MET A 123 -30.07 8.99 -11.21
N LYS A 124 -30.89 9.67 -10.45
CA LYS A 124 -31.91 10.62 -11.00
C LYS A 124 -31.43 12.06 -10.91
N GLU A 125 -30.63 12.38 -9.90
CA GLU A 125 -30.19 13.74 -9.61
C GLU A 125 -28.67 13.83 -9.70
N PRO A 126 -28.12 14.97 -10.16
CA PRO A 126 -26.68 15.17 -10.16
C PRO A 126 -26.15 15.19 -8.73
N VAL A 127 -24.95 14.64 -8.56
CA VAL A 127 -24.24 14.64 -7.27
C VAL A 127 -23.63 16.01 -7.05
N GLU A 128 -24.03 16.64 -5.97
CA GLU A 128 -23.46 17.92 -5.54
C GLU A 128 -22.06 17.74 -4.94
N ILE A 129 -21.09 18.47 -5.46
CA ILE A 129 -19.74 18.59 -4.92
C ILE A 129 -19.63 19.95 -4.24
N ASN A 130 -19.53 19.94 -2.93
CA ASN A 130 -19.34 21.11 -2.09
C ASN A 130 -17.90 21.19 -1.55
N LEU A 131 -17.54 22.35 -1.00
CA LEU A 131 -16.20 22.57 -0.45
C LEU A 131 -15.92 21.65 0.75
N GLY A 132 -16.96 21.30 1.51
CA GLY A 132 -16.85 20.38 2.64
C GLY A 132 -16.39 18.98 2.21
N TYR A 133 -16.92 18.47 1.09
CA TYR A 133 -16.47 17.21 0.52
C TYR A 133 -15.00 17.26 0.09
N LEU A 134 -14.57 18.34 -0.58
CA LEU A 134 -13.17 18.49 -0.98
C LEU A 134 -12.23 18.65 0.22
N ALA A 135 -12.66 19.37 1.26
CA ALA A 135 -11.89 19.51 2.49
C ALA A 135 -11.74 18.15 3.21
N ALA A 136 -12.81 17.38 3.34
CA ALA A 136 -12.76 16.02 3.87
C ALA A 136 -11.82 15.14 3.05
N ALA A 137 -11.89 15.22 1.72
CA ALA A 137 -10.99 14.52 0.80
C ALA A 137 -9.53 14.85 1.06
N ALA A 138 -9.20 16.12 1.17
CA ALA A 138 -7.84 16.59 1.46
C ALA A 138 -7.34 16.08 2.82
N VAL A 139 -8.18 16.15 3.86
CA VAL A 139 -7.85 15.65 5.21
C VAL A 139 -7.57 14.14 5.18
N ILE A 140 -8.39 13.35 4.50
CA ILE A 140 -8.18 11.89 4.40
C ILE A 140 -6.91 11.57 3.62
N LEU A 141 -6.62 12.27 2.52
CA LEU A 141 -5.38 12.08 1.77
C LEU A 141 -4.15 12.42 2.60
N LEU A 142 -4.15 13.56 3.29
CA LEU A 142 -3.05 13.94 4.18
C LEU A 142 -2.93 12.97 5.36
N GLY A 143 -4.05 12.58 5.95
CA GLY A 143 -4.11 11.59 7.04
C GLY A 143 -3.55 10.22 6.61
N THR A 144 -3.81 9.80 5.38
CA THR A 144 -3.24 8.57 4.81
C THR A 144 -1.72 8.65 4.74
N LEU A 145 -1.15 9.82 4.38
CA LEU A 145 0.30 10.02 4.38
C LEU A 145 0.88 9.96 5.80
N VAL A 146 0.20 10.55 6.79
CA VAL A 146 0.61 10.49 8.21
C VAL A 146 0.58 9.04 8.71
N MET A 147 -0.50 8.29 8.43
CA MET A 147 -0.61 6.88 8.76
C MET A 147 0.49 6.04 8.11
N TYR A 148 0.75 6.28 6.82
CA TYR A 148 1.83 5.60 6.11
C TYR A 148 3.18 5.86 6.78
N TYR A 149 3.49 7.11 7.13
CA TYR A 149 4.74 7.46 7.82
C TYR A 149 4.84 6.79 9.20
N TYR A 150 3.75 6.75 9.95
CA TYR A 150 3.68 6.09 11.26
C TYR A 150 3.94 4.59 11.15
N ILE A 151 3.26 3.89 10.24
CA ILE A 151 3.45 2.46 9.98
C ILE A 151 4.89 2.17 9.53
N PHE A 152 5.40 2.97 8.62
CA PHE A 152 6.77 2.86 8.11
C PHE A 152 7.80 2.97 9.24
N ARG A 153 7.61 3.90 10.17
CA ARG A 153 8.47 4.06 11.35
C ARG A 153 8.43 2.83 12.25
N ILE A 154 7.26 2.26 12.49
CA ILE A 154 7.10 1.03 13.30
C ILE A 154 7.82 -0.15 12.62
N MET A 155 7.57 -0.37 11.34
CA MET A 155 8.18 -1.47 10.59
C MET A 155 9.71 -1.38 10.60
N LYS A 156 10.27 -0.18 10.51
CA LYS A 156 11.72 0.04 10.61
C LYS A 156 12.27 -0.32 12.00
N GLN A 157 11.51 -0.08 13.07
CA GLN A 157 11.98 -0.29 14.43
C GLN A 157 11.75 -1.71 14.97
N LYS A 158 10.59 -2.31 14.68
CA LYS A 158 10.12 -3.56 15.33
C LYS A 158 9.65 -4.65 14.35
N GLY A 159 9.79 -4.45 13.04
CA GLY A 159 9.25 -5.38 12.03
C GLY A 159 7.73 -5.27 11.89
N THR A 160 7.07 -6.38 11.51
CA THR A 160 5.60 -6.39 11.31
C THR A 160 4.81 -6.65 12.60
N GLN A 161 5.48 -6.99 13.69
CA GLN A 161 4.81 -7.21 14.98
C GLN A 161 4.56 -5.88 15.69
N MET A 162 3.29 -5.47 15.71
CA MET A 162 2.87 -4.27 16.42
C MET A 162 2.58 -4.59 17.89
N SER A 163 3.08 -3.75 18.79
CA SER A 163 2.68 -3.80 20.19
C SER A 163 1.28 -3.21 20.39
N THR A 164 0.60 -3.58 21.48
CA THR A 164 -0.73 -3.04 21.83
C THR A 164 -0.75 -1.50 21.86
N GLY A 165 0.30 -0.87 22.38
CA GLY A 165 0.42 0.59 22.38
C GLY A 165 0.54 1.20 20.99
N GLN A 166 1.23 0.53 20.04
CA GLN A 166 1.35 0.97 18.65
C GLN A 166 0.03 0.84 17.90
N THR A 167 -0.72 -0.23 18.17
CA THR A 167 -2.07 -0.40 17.62
C THR A 167 -3.01 0.67 18.17
N GLY A 168 -2.94 0.98 19.48
CA GLY A 168 -3.69 2.08 20.08
C GLY A 168 -3.36 3.43 19.44
N GLY A 169 -2.07 3.70 19.18
CA GLY A 169 -1.64 4.91 18.46
C GLY A 169 -2.21 5.01 17.04
N MET A 170 -2.26 3.91 16.30
CA MET A 170 -2.89 3.88 14.97
C MET A 170 -4.39 4.21 15.04
N ILE A 171 -5.10 3.62 16.00
CA ILE A 171 -6.54 3.86 16.19
C ILE A 171 -6.76 5.33 16.56
N ALA A 172 -5.95 5.90 17.45
CA ALA A 172 -6.05 7.32 17.81
C ALA A 172 -5.83 8.25 16.61
N ILE A 173 -4.82 8.01 15.79
CA ILE A 173 -4.58 8.78 14.55
C ILE A 173 -5.79 8.67 13.62
N LEU A 174 -6.35 7.47 13.45
CA LEU A 174 -7.51 7.23 12.59
C LEU A 174 -8.75 8.01 13.07
N ILE A 175 -9.02 8.00 14.38
CA ILE A 175 -10.12 8.76 14.99
C ILE A 175 -9.94 10.27 14.73
N VAL A 176 -8.73 10.80 14.88
CA VAL A 176 -8.43 12.21 14.61
C VAL A 176 -8.67 12.55 13.14
N ILE A 177 -8.20 11.72 12.21
CA ILE A 177 -8.42 11.93 10.77
C ILE A 177 -9.90 11.94 10.43
N ILE A 178 -10.68 10.97 10.95
CA ILE A 178 -12.13 10.89 10.72
C ILE A 178 -12.83 12.12 11.31
N GLY A 179 -12.48 12.51 12.55
CA GLY A 179 -13.05 13.68 13.20
C GLY A 179 -12.81 14.97 12.45
N LEU A 180 -11.57 15.20 11.97
CA LEU A 180 -11.22 16.37 11.16
C LEU A 180 -11.91 16.35 9.78
N ALA A 181 -12.01 15.19 9.15
CA ALA A 181 -12.71 15.05 7.87
C ALA A 181 -14.21 15.36 8.03
N TYR A 182 -14.83 14.84 9.09
CA TYR A 182 -16.23 15.11 9.41
C TYR A 182 -16.46 16.60 9.72
N ALA A 183 -15.60 17.22 10.54
CA ALA A 183 -15.68 18.65 10.84
C ALA A 183 -15.55 19.49 9.57
N GLY A 184 -14.56 19.19 8.70
CA GLY A 184 -14.41 19.87 7.41
C GLY A 184 -15.65 19.73 6.52
N ALA A 185 -16.19 18.51 6.42
CA ALA A 185 -17.42 18.25 5.69
C ALA A 185 -18.60 19.07 6.22
N TYR A 186 -18.76 19.13 7.54
CA TYR A 186 -19.89 19.81 8.19
C TYR A 186 -19.80 21.34 8.06
N PHE A 187 -18.66 21.93 8.43
CA PHE A 187 -18.52 23.39 8.46
C PHE A 187 -18.45 24.04 7.07
N LEU A 188 -18.10 23.29 6.03
CA LEU A 188 -17.94 23.81 4.66
C LEU A 188 -19.00 23.24 3.71
N SER A 189 -20.04 22.56 4.23
CA SER A 189 -21.12 21.95 3.43
C SER A 189 -21.92 22.96 2.61
N ASP A 190 -22.11 24.16 3.13
CA ASP A 190 -22.96 25.18 2.51
C ASP A 190 -22.31 25.85 1.28
N ILE A 191 -21.00 25.64 1.08
CA ILE A 191 -20.28 26.22 -0.04
C ILE A 191 -20.38 25.24 -1.23
N HIS A 192 -21.42 25.44 -2.05
CA HIS A 192 -21.64 24.68 -3.25
C HIS A 192 -20.63 25.07 -4.34
N LEU A 193 -20.03 24.06 -5.00
CA LEU A 193 -19.05 24.30 -6.07
C LEU A 193 -19.62 23.97 -7.43
N PHE A 194 -20.02 22.73 -7.64
CA PHE A 194 -20.59 22.28 -8.93
C PHE A 194 -21.36 20.96 -8.76
N ASN A 195 -22.19 20.66 -9.76
CA ASN A 195 -22.95 19.42 -9.86
C ASN A 195 -22.31 18.50 -10.90
N VAL A 196 -22.21 17.19 -10.58
CA VAL A 196 -21.64 16.18 -11.48
C VAL A 196 -22.61 15.02 -11.66
N ILE A 197 -22.71 14.50 -12.87
CA ILE A 197 -23.40 13.24 -13.11
C ILE A 197 -22.59 12.12 -12.42
N TRP A 198 -23.24 11.26 -11.65
CA TRP A 198 -22.60 10.28 -10.77
C TRP A 198 -21.52 9.40 -11.41
N TRP A 199 -21.68 9.02 -12.67
CA TRP A 199 -20.73 8.15 -13.37
C TRP A 199 -19.46 8.87 -13.84
N VAL A 200 -19.48 10.20 -13.99
CA VAL A 200 -18.32 10.99 -14.48
C VAL A 200 -17.10 10.86 -13.56
N PRO A 201 -17.20 11.08 -12.25
CA PRO A 201 -16.08 10.84 -11.35
C PRO A 201 -15.63 9.38 -11.33
N VAL A 202 -16.55 8.42 -11.44
CA VAL A 202 -16.21 6.99 -11.51
C VAL A 202 -15.36 6.71 -12.77
N ALA A 203 -15.80 7.20 -13.92
CA ALA A 203 -15.08 7.02 -15.19
C ALA A 203 -13.69 7.70 -15.15
N LEU A 204 -13.60 8.89 -14.56
CA LEU A 204 -12.34 9.63 -14.40
C LEU A 204 -11.37 8.86 -13.49
N ILE A 205 -11.82 8.40 -12.33
CA ILE A 205 -11.03 7.60 -11.39
C ILE A 205 -10.55 6.31 -12.05
N ALA A 206 -11.43 5.61 -12.79
CA ALA A 206 -11.08 4.39 -13.51
C ALA A 206 -10.04 4.66 -14.60
N LEU A 207 -10.18 5.73 -15.36
CA LEU A 207 -9.21 6.14 -16.38
C LEU A 207 -7.83 6.42 -15.78
N ILE A 208 -7.79 7.24 -14.73
CA ILE A 208 -6.55 7.57 -14.01
C ILE A 208 -5.91 6.30 -13.45
N TYR A 209 -6.71 5.39 -12.86
CA TYR A 209 -6.22 4.09 -12.36
C TYR A 209 -5.55 3.27 -13.46
N VAL A 210 -6.21 3.12 -14.61
CA VAL A 210 -5.68 2.35 -15.75
C VAL A 210 -4.36 2.96 -16.25
N LEU A 211 -4.31 4.30 -16.40
CA LEU A 211 -3.10 5.00 -16.82
C LEU A 211 -1.94 4.78 -15.82
N PHE A 212 -2.17 4.99 -14.54
CA PHE A 212 -1.15 4.77 -13.51
C PHE A 212 -0.68 3.32 -13.48
N LYS A 213 -1.59 2.36 -13.60
CA LYS A 213 -1.27 0.93 -13.62
C LYS A 213 -0.43 0.55 -14.84
N ILE A 214 -0.75 1.07 -16.01
CA ILE A 214 0.03 0.84 -17.24
C ILE A 214 1.43 1.42 -17.07
N LEU A 215 1.55 2.67 -16.61
CA LEU A 215 2.84 3.32 -16.39
C LEU A 215 3.68 2.56 -15.34
N TYR A 216 3.07 2.11 -14.27
CA TYR A 216 3.74 1.32 -13.24
C TYR A 216 4.26 -0.01 -13.81
N ILE A 217 3.44 -0.76 -14.56
CA ILE A 217 3.86 -2.02 -15.19
C ILE A 217 4.99 -1.78 -16.20
N GLN A 218 4.92 -0.71 -17.00
CA GLN A 218 5.97 -0.38 -17.96
C GLN A 218 7.30 -0.11 -17.24
N TYR A 219 7.24 0.68 -16.18
CA TYR A 219 8.41 1.01 -15.37
C TYR A 219 9.04 -0.25 -14.74
N GLU A 220 8.23 -1.09 -14.09
CA GLU A 220 8.70 -2.32 -13.46
C GLU A 220 9.26 -3.34 -14.48
N ASN A 221 8.67 -3.42 -15.67
CA ASN A 221 9.20 -4.26 -16.74
C ASN A 221 10.54 -3.74 -17.27
N GLN A 222 10.74 -2.43 -17.29
CA GLN A 222 12.04 -1.84 -17.63
C GLN A 222 13.08 -2.22 -16.57
N MET A 223 12.75 -2.05 -15.28
CA MET A 223 13.60 -2.44 -14.17
C MET A 223 13.96 -3.95 -14.19
N ALA A 224 12.99 -4.80 -14.58
CA ALA A 224 13.21 -6.23 -14.70
C ALA A 224 14.20 -6.63 -15.82
N LYS A 225 14.29 -5.83 -16.88
CA LYS A 225 15.25 -6.07 -17.98
C LYS A 225 16.68 -5.62 -17.65
N GLU A 226 16.80 -4.68 -16.69
CA GLU A 226 18.08 -4.15 -16.24
C GLU A 226 18.66 -4.94 -15.05
N ALA A 227 17.90 -5.91 -14.51
CA ALA A 227 18.28 -6.77 -13.39
C ALA A 227 18.95 -8.07 -13.86
#